data_934ac921b098402a0649692283825c59
#
_entry.id   934ac921b098402a0649692283825c59
#
_cell.length_a   1.000
_cell.length_b   1.000
_cell.length_c   1.000
_cell.angle_alpha   90.00
_cell.angle_beta   90.00
_cell.angle_gamma   90.00
#
_symmetry.space_group_name_H-M   'P 1'
#
loop_
_entity.id
_entity.type
_entity.pdbx_description
1 polymer ?
#
loop_
_entity_poly.entity_id
_entity_poly.type
_entity_poly.pdbx_seq_one_letter_code
_entity_poly.pdbx_strand_id
1 'polypeptide(L)'
;MKAAIYCRLSKEDEGKNGESESIQNQKSMLTAYAAEKGFEVYRIYSDEDYSGIDRERPAFNAMIQAASEHKFDVVLAKTQSRFTRDMELVEKYLHGKFIEWGIRFIAVVDHVDTGEAANKKSRQINGLINEWYLEDLSNNVRAVLDHKRREGLFIGSFALYGYCKAPDAKGKLVIDPEAAEVVRRIFALALSGMGAHKIAQILNNEGIPSPTAYKQLHGAQYHAAMKKTDYSLWGSPTVYQMLHNQTYIGDLVQGRHKKVGYKSKKTVWLPKSQWIVVENTHAPIID
;
A
#
# COMPACT_ATOMS: atom_id res chain seq x y z
N MET A 1 -7.85 -8.59 -38.12
CA MET A 1 -6.98 -7.86 -37.21
C MET A 1 -6.75 -8.73 -35.97
N LYS A 2 -5.52 -8.81 -35.48
CA LYS A 2 -5.19 -9.53 -34.25
C LYS A 2 -5.32 -8.62 -33.04
N ALA A 3 -5.95 -9.09 -31.99
CA ALA A 3 -6.18 -8.31 -30.77
C ALA A 3 -5.46 -8.92 -29.54
N ALA A 4 -4.72 -8.08 -28.81
CA ALA A 4 -4.26 -8.39 -27.47
C ALA A 4 -5.30 -7.93 -26.45
N ILE A 5 -5.67 -8.76 -25.50
CA ILE A 5 -6.58 -8.43 -24.41
C ILE A 5 -5.75 -8.15 -23.17
N TYR A 6 -5.98 -7.01 -22.52
CA TYR A 6 -5.35 -6.68 -21.24
C TYR A 6 -6.38 -6.57 -20.11
N CYS A 7 -6.16 -7.36 -19.07
CA CYS A 7 -6.99 -7.38 -17.87
C CYS A 7 -6.16 -7.03 -16.64
N ARG A 8 -6.75 -6.30 -15.68
CA ARG A 8 -6.11 -5.96 -14.41
C ARG A 8 -7.11 -5.95 -13.27
N LEU A 9 -6.74 -6.59 -12.16
CA LEU A 9 -7.50 -6.46 -10.90
C LEU A 9 -7.18 -5.10 -10.25
N SER A 10 -8.17 -4.52 -9.58
CA SER A 10 -7.95 -3.33 -8.73
C SER A 10 -7.87 -3.80 -7.30
N LYS A 11 -6.91 -3.28 -6.51
CA LYS A 11 -6.86 -3.53 -5.06
C LYS A 11 -8.12 -3.06 -4.31
N GLU A 12 -8.91 -2.20 -4.92
CA GLU A 12 -10.20 -1.75 -4.39
C GLU A 12 -11.30 -2.82 -4.48
N ASP A 13 -11.09 -3.84 -5.34
CA ASP A 13 -12.02 -4.97 -5.51
C ASP A 13 -11.67 -6.17 -4.60
N GLU A 14 -10.55 -6.12 -3.86
CA GLU A 14 -10.06 -7.21 -2.98
C GLU A 14 -10.95 -7.49 -1.74
N GLY A 15 -11.95 -6.67 -1.47
CA GLY A 15 -12.83 -6.83 -0.30
C GLY A 15 -14.16 -7.56 -0.55
N LYS A 16 -14.43 -7.97 -1.79
CA LYS A 16 -15.67 -8.68 -2.16
C LYS A 16 -15.31 -10.08 -2.63
N ASN A 17 -15.87 -11.11 -2.00
CA ASN A 17 -15.74 -12.52 -2.38
C ASN A 17 -15.89 -12.67 -3.90
N GLY A 18 -14.78 -12.83 -4.65
CA GLY A 18 -14.86 -12.95 -6.11
C GLY A 18 -13.64 -12.44 -6.90
N GLU A 19 -12.41 -12.48 -6.36
CA GLU A 19 -11.21 -12.01 -7.07
C GLU A 19 -11.00 -12.69 -8.44
N SER A 20 -11.17 -14.00 -8.51
CA SER A 20 -11.12 -14.75 -9.77
C SER A 20 -12.27 -14.36 -10.71
N GLU A 21 -13.44 -14.01 -10.17
CA GLU A 21 -14.62 -13.60 -10.95
C GLU A 21 -14.41 -12.27 -11.70
N SER A 22 -13.77 -11.27 -11.10
CA SER A 22 -13.57 -9.97 -11.73
C SER A 22 -12.63 -10.04 -12.95
N ILE A 23 -11.54 -10.80 -12.91
CA ILE A 23 -10.64 -11.01 -14.07
C ILE A 23 -11.29 -11.93 -15.10
N GLN A 24 -11.95 -13.00 -14.66
CA GLN A 24 -12.69 -13.90 -15.56
C GLN A 24 -13.79 -13.14 -16.31
N ASN A 25 -14.55 -12.29 -15.64
CA ASN A 25 -15.56 -11.44 -16.25
C ASN A 25 -14.96 -10.46 -17.27
N GLN A 26 -13.78 -9.85 -16.97
CA GLN A 26 -13.10 -9.01 -17.96
C GLN A 26 -12.66 -9.81 -19.18
N LYS A 27 -12.07 -11.01 -18.98
CA LYS A 27 -11.64 -11.90 -20.07
C LYS A 27 -12.82 -12.31 -20.94
N SER A 28 -13.91 -12.78 -20.32
CA SER A 28 -15.13 -13.19 -21.05
C SER A 28 -15.72 -12.05 -21.86
N MET A 29 -15.90 -10.87 -21.26
CA MET A 29 -16.46 -9.70 -21.92
C MET A 29 -15.61 -9.24 -23.09
N LEU A 30 -14.28 -9.16 -22.92
CA LEU A 30 -13.37 -8.69 -23.95
C LEU A 30 -13.20 -9.71 -25.09
N THR A 31 -13.26 -11.01 -24.78
CA THR A 31 -13.24 -12.07 -25.78
C THR A 31 -14.53 -12.05 -26.62
N ALA A 32 -15.69 -11.87 -25.96
CA ALA A 32 -16.97 -11.73 -26.66
C ALA A 32 -16.97 -10.50 -27.58
N TYR A 33 -16.47 -9.37 -27.09
CA TYR A 33 -16.32 -8.15 -27.90
C TYR A 33 -15.38 -8.35 -29.10
N ALA A 34 -14.24 -9.03 -28.88
CA ALA A 34 -13.32 -9.36 -29.97
C ALA A 34 -14.00 -10.21 -31.06
N ALA A 35 -14.77 -11.23 -30.66
CA ALA A 35 -15.54 -12.07 -31.57
C ALA A 35 -16.60 -11.27 -32.34
N GLU A 36 -17.37 -10.41 -31.67
CA GLU A 36 -18.37 -9.53 -32.26
C GLU A 36 -17.76 -8.61 -33.36
N LYS A 37 -16.57 -8.08 -33.07
CA LYS A 37 -15.85 -7.19 -34.02
C LYS A 37 -15.01 -7.92 -35.06
N GLY A 38 -15.00 -9.25 -35.05
CA GLY A 38 -14.20 -10.05 -35.97
C GLY A 38 -12.70 -9.99 -35.74
N PHE A 39 -12.27 -9.73 -34.51
CA PHE A 39 -10.85 -9.72 -34.13
C PHE A 39 -10.41 -11.12 -33.70
N GLU A 40 -9.28 -11.59 -34.22
CA GLU A 40 -8.60 -12.79 -33.77
C GLU A 40 -7.84 -12.48 -32.47
N VAL A 41 -8.13 -13.20 -31.37
CA VAL A 41 -7.42 -12.99 -30.07
C VAL A 41 -6.02 -13.57 -30.17
N TYR A 42 -5.00 -12.71 -30.23
CA TYR A 42 -3.59 -13.08 -30.20
C TYR A 42 -3.17 -13.66 -28.86
N ARG A 43 -3.41 -12.91 -27.77
CA ARG A 43 -3.08 -13.31 -26.41
C ARG A 43 -3.84 -12.47 -25.38
N ILE A 44 -4.12 -13.10 -24.22
CA ILE A 44 -4.66 -12.42 -23.03
C ILE A 44 -3.53 -12.19 -22.05
N TYR A 45 -3.35 -10.93 -21.62
CA TYR A 45 -2.38 -10.49 -20.62
C TYR A 45 -3.14 -10.08 -19.36
N SER A 46 -2.75 -10.59 -18.19
CA SER A 46 -3.42 -10.24 -16.92
C SER A 46 -2.42 -9.99 -15.79
N ASP A 47 -2.60 -8.86 -15.10
CA ASP A 47 -1.86 -8.49 -13.89
C ASP A 47 -2.85 -8.49 -12.71
N GLU A 48 -2.67 -9.43 -11.74
CA GLU A 48 -3.64 -9.66 -10.67
C GLU A 48 -3.39 -8.81 -9.43
N ASP A 49 -2.13 -8.54 -9.06
CA ASP A 49 -1.78 -7.82 -7.81
C ASP A 49 -1.21 -6.42 -8.03
N TYR A 50 -1.45 -5.81 -9.18
CA TYR A 50 -0.82 -4.56 -9.55
C TYR A 50 -1.80 -3.39 -9.67
N SER A 51 -1.43 -2.22 -9.10
CA SER A 51 -2.17 -0.98 -9.28
C SER A 51 -1.98 -0.41 -10.72
N GLY A 52 -2.96 0.37 -11.18
CA GLY A 52 -2.84 1.09 -12.46
C GLY A 52 -1.73 2.14 -12.53
N ILE A 53 -1.10 2.45 -11.37
CA ILE A 53 0.03 3.38 -11.24
C ILE A 53 1.36 2.63 -11.20
N ASP A 54 1.35 1.32 -10.89
CA ASP A 54 2.58 0.53 -10.83
C ASP A 54 3.19 0.40 -12.22
N ARG A 55 4.50 0.65 -12.32
CA ARG A 55 5.27 0.53 -13.55
C ARG A 55 5.87 -0.87 -13.72
N GLU A 56 5.97 -1.64 -12.65
CA GLU A 56 6.47 -3.02 -12.64
C GLU A 56 5.33 -4.02 -12.79
N ARG A 57 4.60 -3.96 -13.92
CA ARG A 57 3.52 -4.87 -14.29
C ARG A 57 4.02 -5.86 -15.34
N PRO A 58 4.31 -7.12 -14.99
CA PRO A 58 4.95 -8.07 -15.92
C PRO A 58 4.13 -8.33 -17.17
N ALA A 59 2.81 -8.55 -17.04
CA ALA A 59 1.97 -8.81 -18.19
C ALA A 59 1.78 -7.56 -19.07
N PHE A 60 1.66 -6.37 -18.46
CA PHE A 60 1.63 -5.11 -19.18
C PHE A 60 2.92 -4.90 -20.00
N ASN A 61 4.09 -5.09 -19.36
CA ASN A 61 5.37 -4.89 -20.01
C ASN A 61 5.58 -5.90 -21.15
N ALA A 62 5.17 -7.17 -20.95
CA ALA A 62 5.21 -8.19 -22.01
C ALA A 62 4.27 -7.85 -23.19
N MET A 63 3.09 -7.28 -22.90
CA MET A 63 2.17 -6.79 -23.94
C MET A 63 2.79 -5.62 -24.71
N ILE A 64 3.39 -4.65 -24.03
CA ILE A 64 4.05 -3.50 -24.68
C ILE A 64 5.22 -3.96 -25.56
N GLN A 65 6.00 -4.93 -25.10
CA GLN A 65 7.06 -5.51 -25.91
C GLN A 65 6.50 -6.17 -27.18
N ALA A 66 5.47 -7.02 -27.04
CA ALA A 66 4.82 -7.66 -28.19
C ALA A 66 4.19 -6.64 -29.15
N ALA A 67 3.68 -5.51 -28.62
CA ALA A 67 3.20 -4.37 -29.40
C ALA A 67 4.31 -3.74 -30.25
N SER A 68 5.47 -3.50 -29.65
CA SER A 68 6.64 -2.95 -30.37
C SER A 68 7.20 -3.90 -31.44
N GLU A 69 6.92 -5.19 -31.32
CA GLU A 69 7.26 -6.23 -32.30
C GLU A 69 6.14 -6.48 -33.35
N HIS A 70 5.08 -5.66 -33.35
CA HIS A 70 3.93 -5.75 -34.27
C HIS A 70 3.26 -7.14 -34.28
N LYS A 71 3.14 -7.82 -33.11
CA LYS A 71 2.52 -9.14 -33.00
C LYS A 71 1.00 -9.10 -33.12
N PHE A 72 0.39 -7.93 -32.89
CA PHE A 72 -1.06 -7.68 -33.00
C PHE A 72 -1.34 -6.24 -33.42
N ASP A 73 -2.58 -5.98 -33.85
CA ASP A 73 -3.02 -4.70 -34.38
C ASP A 73 -3.84 -3.88 -33.39
N VAL A 74 -4.45 -4.55 -32.41
CA VAL A 74 -5.41 -3.93 -31.46
C VAL A 74 -5.11 -4.33 -30.05
N VAL A 75 -5.21 -3.39 -29.10
CA VAL A 75 -5.26 -3.64 -27.66
C VAL A 75 -6.67 -3.41 -27.15
N LEU A 76 -7.26 -4.41 -26.51
CA LEU A 76 -8.58 -4.34 -25.86
C LEU A 76 -8.43 -4.27 -24.34
N ALA A 77 -9.10 -3.33 -23.71
CA ALA A 77 -9.22 -3.24 -22.26
C ALA A 77 -10.68 -2.93 -21.87
N LYS A 78 -11.09 -3.30 -20.64
CA LYS A 78 -12.44 -2.97 -20.14
C LYS A 78 -12.64 -1.46 -20.08
N THR A 79 -11.69 -0.75 -19.44
CA THR A 79 -11.66 0.71 -19.30
C THR A 79 -10.23 1.21 -19.51
N GLN A 80 -10.07 2.49 -19.83
CA GLN A 80 -8.75 3.13 -19.90
C GLN A 80 -8.02 3.03 -18.55
N SER A 81 -8.74 3.12 -17.44
CA SER A 81 -8.16 2.99 -16.08
C SER A 81 -7.64 1.58 -15.77
N ARG A 82 -8.14 0.53 -16.44
CA ARG A 82 -7.57 -0.84 -16.35
C ARG A 82 -6.25 -0.92 -17.12
N PHE A 83 -6.14 -0.24 -18.23
CA PHE A 83 -4.87 -0.12 -18.96
C PHE A 83 -3.85 0.67 -18.14
N THR A 84 -4.16 1.92 -17.81
CA THR A 84 -3.34 2.74 -16.89
C THR A 84 -4.14 3.89 -16.30
N ARG A 85 -3.77 4.28 -15.06
CA ARG A 85 -4.23 5.50 -14.38
C ARG A 85 -3.14 6.59 -14.38
N ASP A 86 -1.96 6.28 -14.91
CA ASP A 86 -0.83 7.21 -15.00
C ASP A 86 -0.91 7.98 -16.32
N MET A 87 -1.09 9.29 -16.22
CA MET A 87 -1.23 10.17 -17.38
C MET A 87 0.03 10.17 -18.27
N GLU A 88 1.22 10.01 -17.67
CA GLU A 88 2.47 9.89 -18.43
C GLU A 88 2.45 8.65 -19.34
N LEU A 89 1.91 7.51 -18.84
CA LEU A 89 1.79 6.30 -19.63
C LEU A 89 0.66 6.40 -20.69
N VAL A 90 -0.42 7.15 -20.41
CA VAL A 90 -1.46 7.46 -21.42
C VAL A 90 -0.84 8.23 -22.59
N GLU A 91 -0.14 9.33 -22.30
CA GLU A 91 0.50 10.14 -23.34
C GLU A 91 1.58 9.35 -24.09
N LYS A 92 2.43 8.61 -23.36
CA LYS A 92 3.50 7.81 -23.96
C LYS A 92 3.00 6.72 -24.89
N TYR A 93 1.97 5.97 -24.49
CA TYR A 93 1.51 4.81 -25.26
C TYR A 93 0.31 5.13 -26.15
N LEU A 94 -0.78 5.68 -25.61
CA LEU A 94 -2.00 5.87 -26.38
C LEU A 94 -1.91 7.03 -27.38
N HIS A 95 -1.15 8.09 -27.03
CA HIS A 95 -0.97 9.26 -27.88
C HIS A 95 0.39 9.31 -28.60
N GLY A 96 1.30 8.40 -28.26
CA GLY A 96 2.63 8.28 -28.85
C GLY A 96 2.87 6.94 -29.50
N LYS A 97 3.45 5.99 -28.76
CA LYS A 97 3.97 4.72 -29.30
C LYS A 97 2.96 3.87 -30.05
N PHE A 98 1.71 3.78 -29.61
CA PHE A 98 0.70 3.00 -30.32
C PHE A 98 0.37 3.61 -31.69
N ILE A 99 0.40 4.95 -31.81
CA ILE A 99 0.24 5.63 -33.10
C ILE A 99 1.44 5.32 -33.99
N GLU A 100 2.68 5.42 -33.46
CA GLU A 100 3.90 5.10 -34.19
C GLU A 100 3.92 3.64 -34.68
N TRP A 101 3.41 2.71 -33.86
CA TRP A 101 3.36 1.28 -34.15
C TRP A 101 2.12 0.86 -34.93
N GLY A 102 1.21 1.77 -35.27
CA GLY A 102 -0.04 1.47 -35.94
C GLY A 102 -1.00 0.62 -35.12
N ILE A 103 -0.90 0.64 -33.80
CA ILE A 103 -1.73 -0.14 -32.88
C ILE A 103 -2.95 0.68 -32.44
N ARG A 104 -4.13 0.11 -32.63
CA ARG A 104 -5.41 0.65 -32.17
C ARG A 104 -5.65 0.24 -30.70
N PHE A 105 -6.05 1.16 -29.85
CA PHE A 105 -6.48 0.89 -28.48
C PHE A 105 -7.98 1.09 -28.33
N ILE A 106 -8.67 0.12 -27.73
CA ILE A 106 -10.11 0.19 -27.48
C ILE A 106 -10.38 -0.10 -26.01
N ALA A 107 -11.02 0.84 -25.30
CA ALA A 107 -11.59 0.63 -23.97
C ALA A 107 -13.12 0.53 -24.10
N VAL A 108 -13.62 -0.70 -23.95
CA VAL A 108 -15.00 -1.06 -24.35
C VAL A 108 -16.05 -0.30 -23.55
N VAL A 109 -15.92 -0.24 -22.22
CA VAL A 109 -16.89 0.42 -21.34
C VAL A 109 -16.82 1.94 -21.41
N ASP A 110 -15.62 2.49 -21.62
CA ASP A 110 -15.42 3.94 -21.73
C ASP A 110 -15.77 4.48 -23.13
N HIS A 111 -16.12 3.58 -24.07
CA HIS A 111 -16.33 3.93 -25.48
C HIS A 111 -15.14 4.71 -26.10
N VAL A 112 -13.92 4.34 -25.66
CA VAL A 112 -12.68 4.95 -26.14
C VAL A 112 -12.12 4.09 -27.26
N ASP A 113 -11.82 4.71 -28.39
CA ASP A 113 -11.23 4.08 -29.55
C ASP A 113 -10.23 5.01 -30.21
N THR A 114 -8.97 4.58 -30.29
CA THR A 114 -7.92 5.42 -30.91
C THR A 114 -8.00 5.43 -32.45
N GLY A 115 -8.73 4.52 -33.03
CA GLY A 115 -9.04 4.54 -34.50
C GLY A 115 -9.98 5.66 -34.90
N GLU A 116 -10.70 6.26 -33.95
CA GLU A 116 -11.60 7.39 -34.16
C GLU A 116 -10.94 8.72 -33.76
N ALA A 117 -10.70 9.60 -34.73
CA ALA A 117 -10.01 10.88 -34.48
C ALA A 117 -10.73 11.80 -33.46
N ALA A 118 -12.07 11.71 -33.36
CA ALA A 118 -12.88 12.50 -32.43
C ALA A 118 -12.60 12.19 -30.95
N ASN A 119 -12.07 11.01 -30.62
CA ASN A 119 -11.95 10.52 -29.24
C ASN A 119 -10.66 10.96 -28.51
N LYS A 120 -9.74 11.69 -29.14
CA LYS A 120 -8.48 12.11 -28.47
C LYS A 120 -8.74 12.98 -27.25
N LYS A 121 -9.61 13.99 -27.36
CA LYS A 121 -9.96 14.90 -26.26
C LYS A 121 -10.66 14.14 -25.11
N SER A 122 -11.57 13.23 -25.45
CA SER A 122 -12.27 12.39 -24.46
C SER A 122 -11.29 11.49 -23.68
N ARG A 123 -10.30 10.91 -24.34
CA ARG A 123 -9.25 10.11 -23.67
C ARG A 123 -8.40 10.91 -22.71
N GLN A 124 -8.03 12.14 -23.09
CA GLN A 124 -7.28 13.05 -22.23
C GLN A 124 -8.10 13.45 -21.00
N ILE A 125 -9.38 13.79 -21.18
CA ILE A 125 -10.29 14.13 -20.09
C ILE A 125 -10.46 12.91 -19.13
N ASN A 126 -10.66 11.70 -19.65
CA ASN A 126 -10.77 10.50 -18.82
C ASN A 126 -9.48 10.23 -18.04
N GLY A 127 -8.31 10.47 -18.64
CA GLY A 127 -7.03 10.37 -17.96
C GLY A 127 -6.91 11.36 -16.79
N LEU A 128 -7.28 12.62 -17.00
CA LEU A 128 -7.30 13.66 -15.96
C LEU A 128 -8.29 13.34 -14.84
N ILE A 129 -9.50 12.91 -15.17
CA ILE A 129 -10.51 12.52 -14.17
C ILE A 129 -10.00 11.37 -13.30
N ASN A 130 -9.38 10.35 -13.90
CA ASN A 130 -8.80 9.23 -13.16
C ASN A 130 -7.65 9.69 -12.22
N GLU A 131 -6.84 10.64 -12.65
CA GLU A 131 -5.75 11.20 -11.84
C GLU A 131 -6.30 12.02 -10.66
N TRP A 132 -7.25 12.91 -10.91
CA TRP A 132 -7.93 13.70 -9.87
C TRP A 132 -8.62 12.81 -8.85
N TYR A 133 -9.32 11.77 -9.29
CA TYR A 133 -9.96 10.82 -8.37
C TYR A 133 -8.96 10.18 -7.41
N LEU A 134 -7.79 9.78 -7.89
CA LEU A 134 -6.74 9.18 -7.03
C LEU A 134 -6.15 10.19 -6.06
N GLU A 135 -5.96 11.45 -6.49
CA GLU A 135 -5.49 12.52 -5.62
C GLU A 135 -6.50 12.83 -4.53
N ASP A 136 -7.78 13.00 -4.88
CA ASP A 136 -8.87 13.24 -3.95
C ASP A 136 -9.03 12.10 -2.95
N LEU A 137 -9.00 10.85 -3.42
CA LEU A 137 -9.04 9.67 -2.55
C LEU A 137 -7.87 9.69 -1.55
N SER A 138 -6.66 9.98 -2.02
CA SER A 138 -5.48 10.08 -1.15
C SER A 138 -5.62 11.19 -0.11
N ASN A 139 -6.15 12.36 -0.50
CA ASN A 139 -6.36 13.49 0.39
C ASN A 139 -7.45 13.19 1.43
N ASN A 140 -8.55 12.58 1.01
CA ASN A 140 -9.64 12.16 1.90
C ASN A 140 -9.17 11.13 2.94
N VAL A 141 -8.42 10.10 2.51
CA VAL A 141 -7.84 9.11 3.44
C VAL A 141 -6.90 9.78 4.44
N ARG A 142 -6.04 10.71 3.98
CA ARG A 142 -5.14 11.46 4.89
C ARG A 142 -5.92 12.30 5.89
N ALA A 143 -6.94 13.02 5.43
CA ALA A 143 -7.77 13.84 6.31
C ALA A 143 -8.45 13.02 7.41
N VAL A 144 -9.03 11.85 7.05
CA VAL A 144 -9.64 10.92 8.01
C VAL A 144 -8.60 10.37 8.99
N LEU A 145 -7.41 10.00 8.52
CA LEU A 145 -6.34 9.50 9.40
C LEU A 145 -5.82 10.60 10.34
N ASP A 146 -5.69 11.83 9.87
CA ASP A 146 -5.23 12.96 10.69
C ASP A 146 -6.30 13.37 11.71
N HIS A 147 -7.58 13.31 11.35
CA HIS A 147 -8.68 13.48 12.29
C HIS A 147 -8.61 12.43 13.41
N LYS A 148 -8.51 11.15 13.07
CA LYS A 148 -8.36 10.07 14.06
C LYS A 148 -7.15 10.24 14.98
N ARG A 149 -6.00 10.70 14.45
CA ARG A 149 -4.83 10.99 15.27
C ARG A 149 -5.10 12.09 16.27
N ARG A 150 -5.78 13.18 15.88
CA ARG A 150 -6.14 14.31 16.75
C ARG A 150 -7.16 13.93 17.82
N GLU A 151 -7.99 12.94 17.55
CA GLU A 151 -8.90 12.34 18.55
C GLU A 151 -8.19 11.35 19.50
N GLY A 152 -6.87 11.22 19.42
CA GLY A 152 -6.11 10.29 20.26
C GLY A 152 -6.36 8.82 19.93
N LEU A 153 -6.76 8.51 18.68
CA LEU A 153 -6.93 7.14 18.25
C LEU A 153 -5.64 6.61 17.62
N PHE A 154 -5.23 5.43 18.02
CA PHE A 154 -4.09 4.74 17.46
C PHE A 154 -4.44 4.16 16.08
N ILE A 155 -3.73 4.60 15.04
CA ILE A 155 -3.99 4.16 13.66
C ILE A 155 -2.98 3.14 13.12
N GLY A 156 -1.99 2.77 13.91
CA GLY A 156 -0.96 1.80 13.51
C GLY A 156 -1.53 0.40 13.26
N SER A 157 -0.92 -0.36 12.35
CA SER A 157 -1.33 -1.76 12.09
C SER A 157 -1.11 -2.66 13.30
N PHE A 158 0.00 -2.49 14.02
CA PHE A 158 0.35 -3.24 15.22
C PHE A 158 0.53 -2.29 16.39
N ALA A 159 0.04 -2.70 17.57
CA ALA A 159 0.30 -1.98 18.81
C ALA A 159 1.79 -1.99 19.17
N LEU A 160 2.21 -1.03 19.99
CA LEU A 160 3.54 -1.01 20.59
C LEU A 160 3.69 -2.17 21.59
N TYR A 161 4.91 -2.66 21.78
CA TYR A 161 5.22 -3.67 22.78
C TYR A 161 4.82 -3.17 24.18
N GLY A 162 4.14 -3.98 24.96
CA GLY A 162 3.52 -3.58 26.23
C GLY A 162 2.04 -3.19 26.10
N TYR A 163 1.54 -3.01 24.88
CA TYR A 163 0.14 -2.73 24.59
C TYR A 163 -0.42 -3.67 23.55
N CYS A 164 -1.73 -3.89 23.59
CA CYS A 164 -2.52 -4.47 22.52
C CYS A 164 -3.64 -3.52 22.09
N LYS A 165 -4.26 -3.79 20.95
CA LYS A 165 -5.45 -3.05 20.51
C LYS A 165 -6.67 -3.57 21.28
N ALA A 166 -7.49 -2.65 21.80
CA ALA A 166 -8.74 -3.03 22.44
C ALA A 166 -9.66 -3.78 21.44
N PRO A 167 -10.17 -4.97 21.78
CA PRO A 167 -11.05 -5.72 20.90
C PRO A 167 -12.36 -4.98 20.62
N ASP A 168 -12.90 -4.30 21.64
CA ASP A 168 -14.21 -3.67 21.60
C ASP A 168 -14.18 -2.18 21.20
N ALA A 169 -12.99 -1.57 21.08
CA ALA A 169 -12.82 -0.15 20.79
C ALA A 169 -11.73 0.11 19.77
N LYS A 170 -12.14 0.29 18.49
CA LYS A 170 -11.20 0.56 17.39
C LYS A 170 -10.34 1.80 17.69
N GLY A 171 -9.02 1.62 17.59
CA GLY A 171 -8.06 2.70 17.81
C GLY A 171 -7.70 2.98 19.27
N LYS A 172 -8.19 2.23 20.22
CA LYS A 172 -7.77 2.30 21.63
C LYS A 172 -6.68 1.28 21.90
N LEU A 173 -5.71 1.69 22.77
CA LEU A 173 -4.68 0.83 23.30
C LEU A 173 -5.06 0.39 24.70
N VAL A 174 -4.83 -0.88 25.00
CA VAL A 174 -4.96 -1.45 26.36
C VAL A 174 -3.64 -2.13 26.73
N ILE A 175 -3.33 -2.18 28.02
CA ILE A 175 -2.10 -2.79 28.51
C ILE A 175 -2.13 -4.29 28.24
N ASP A 176 -1.05 -4.82 27.67
CA ASP A 176 -0.75 -6.24 27.58
C ASP A 176 0.05 -6.61 28.85
N PRO A 177 -0.52 -7.36 29.81
CA PRO A 177 0.10 -7.56 31.11
C PRO A 177 1.50 -8.18 31.04
N GLU A 178 1.67 -9.19 30.19
CA GLU A 178 2.93 -9.92 30.05
C GLU A 178 4.03 -9.01 29.45
N ALA A 179 3.74 -8.37 28.33
CA ALA A 179 4.68 -7.48 27.68
C ALA A 179 4.94 -6.20 28.50
N ALA A 180 3.95 -5.72 29.26
CA ALA A 180 4.09 -4.52 30.09
C ALA A 180 5.05 -4.75 31.28
N GLU A 181 5.12 -5.94 31.86
CA GLU A 181 6.12 -6.26 32.89
C GLU A 181 7.54 -6.13 32.35
N VAL A 182 7.79 -6.60 31.15
CA VAL A 182 9.10 -6.44 30.49
C VAL A 182 9.42 -4.96 30.27
N VAL A 183 8.43 -4.17 29.84
CA VAL A 183 8.60 -2.71 29.69
C VAL A 183 8.97 -2.06 31.00
N ARG A 184 8.23 -2.30 32.10
CA ARG A 184 8.55 -1.78 33.42
C ARG A 184 9.96 -2.15 33.86
N ARG A 185 10.37 -3.39 33.63
CA ARG A 185 11.71 -3.85 33.94
C ARG A 185 12.79 -3.12 33.13
N ILE A 186 12.57 -2.88 31.83
CA ILE A 186 13.50 -2.09 31.01
C ILE A 186 13.71 -0.70 31.62
N PHE A 187 12.62 -0.03 32.00
CA PHE A 187 12.71 1.29 32.62
C PHE A 187 13.39 1.25 34.00
N ALA A 188 13.12 0.24 34.83
CA ALA A 188 13.79 0.06 36.13
C ALA A 188 15.32 -0.15 35.98
N LEU A 189 15.73 -0.96 35.00
CA LEU A 189 17.15 -1.17 34.68
C LEU A 189 17.82 0.13 34.18
N ALA A 190 17.11 0.91 33.36
CA ALA A 190 17.62 2.22 32.91
C ALA A 190 17.77 3.20 34.07
N LEU A 191 16.80 3.27 34.99
CA LEU A 191 16.86 4.11 36.18
C LEU A 191 18.01 3.69 37.13
N SER A 192 18.40 2.41 37.15
CA SER A 192 19.59 1.96 37.88
C SER A 192 20.93 2.34 37.21
N GLY A 193 20.88 3.10 36.08
CA GLY A 193 22.06 3.57 35.37
C GLY A 193 22.56 2.63 34.26
N MET A 194 21.81 1.59 33.88
CA MET A 194 22.22 0.68 32.82
C MET A 194 21.95 1.28 31.45
N GLY A 195 22.94 1.22 30.55
CA GLY A 195 22.77 1.62 29.17
C GLY A 195 21.94 0.62 28.33
N ALA A 196 21.29 1.10 27.28
CA ALA A 196 20.40 0.31 26.42
C ALA A 196 21.04 -0.97 25.86
N HIS A 197 22.35 -0.97 25.61
CA HIS A 197 23.09 -2.15 25.15
C HIS A 197 23.12 -3.26 26.22
N LYS A 198 23.45 -2.90 27.45
CA LYS A 198 23.51 -3.84 28.57
C LYS A 198 22.13 -4.40 28.92
N ILE A 199 21.10 -3.54 28.86
CA ILE A 199 19.70 -3.97 29.05
C ILE A 199 19.32 -5.00 27.98
N ALA A 200 19.60 -4.75 26.71
CA ALA A 200 19.33 -5.69 25.63
C ALA A 200 20.05 -7.05 25.85
N GLN A 201 21.30 -7.03 26.30
CA GLN A 201 22.05 -8.27 26.62
C GLN A 201 21.41 -9.07 27.76
N ILE A 202 20.96 -8.39 28.82
CA ILE A 202 20.28 -9.05 29.95
C ILE A 202 19.01 -9.73 29.47
N LEU A 203 18.15 -9.04 28.70
CA LEU A 203 16.91 -9.61 28.18
C LEU A 203 17.16 -10.82 27.26
N ASN A 204 18.21 -10.75 26.44
CA ASN A 204 18.59 -11.87 25.58
C ASN A 204 19.13 -13.08 26.36
N ASN A 205 19.94 -12.84 27.39
CA ASN A 205 20.49 -13.91 28.22
C ASN A 205 19.40 -14.63 29.04
N GLU A 206 18.34 -13.94 29.37
CA GLU A 206 17.19 -14.50 30.07
C GLU A 206 16.15 -15.13 29.11
N GLY A 207 16.41 -15.09 27.81
CA GLY A 207 15.52 -15.68 26.80
C GLY A 207 14.19 -14.92 26.62
N ILE A 208 14.10 -13.67 27.05
CA ILE A 208 12.90 -12.85 26.88
C ILE A 208 12.73 -12.51 25.39
N PRO A 209 11.58 -12.84 24.75
CA PRO A 209 11.39 -12.61 23.33
C PRO A 209 11.38 -11.10 23.00
N SER A 210 12.05 -10.73 21.91
CA SER A 210 12.01 -9.36 21.41
C SER A 210 10.59 -8.96 20.97
N PRO A 211 10.29 -7.65 20.77
CA PRO A 211 8.98 -7.22 20.31
C PRO A 211 8.51 -7.87 19.00
N THR A 212 9.44 -8.21 18.12
CA THR A 212 9.15 -8.91 16.86
C THR A 212 8.84 -10.38 17.12
N ALA A 213 9.68 -11.08 17.89
CA ALA A 213 9.46 -12.46 18.26
C ALA A 213 8.15 -12.63 19.07
N TYR A 214 7.88 -11.74 20.02
CA TYR A 214 6.65 -11.74 20.79
C TYR A 214 5.41 -11.64 19.92
N LYS A 215 5.38 -10.73 18.93
CA LYS A 215 4.27 -10.61 17.98
C LYS A 215 4.06 -11.87 17.16
N GLN A 216 5.15 -12.52 16.72
CA GLN A 216 5.09 -13.76 15.96
C GLN A 216 4.56 -14.92 16.81
N LEU A 217 4.98 -15.04 18.06
CA LEU A 217 4.48 -16.04 19.03
C LEU A 217 2.98 -15.92 19.26
N HIS A 218 2.45 -14.67 19.23
CA HIS A 218 1.02 -14.39 19.38
C HIS A 218 0.25 -14.35 18.03
N GLY A 219 0.78 -15.00 16.99
CA GLY A 219 0.08 -15.22 15.72
C GLY A 219 -0.03 -13.99 14.82
N ALA A 220 0.66 -12.89 15.12
CA ALA A 220 0.67 -11.73 14.24
C ALA A 220 1.46 -12.04 12.95
N GLN A 221 0.84 -11.81 11.80
CA GLN A 221 1.52 -11.88 10.49
C GLN A 221 2.44 -10.66 10.31
N TYR A 222 3.44 -10.56 11.18
CA TYR A 222 4.43 -9.48 11.14
C TYR A 222 5.70 -9.97 10.44
N HIS A 223 5.99 -9.38 9.29
CA HIS A 223 7.24 -9.63 8.56
C HIS A 223 8.12 -8.37 8.66
N ALA A 224 9.30 -8.51 9.26
CA ALA A 224 10.26 -7.42 9.31
C ALA A 224 10.78 -7.13 7.89
N ALA A 225 10.84 -5.86 7.52
CA ALA A 225 11.20 -5.41 6.17
C ALA A 225 12.65 -5.74 5.76
N MET A 226 13.54 -6.07 6.69
CA MET A 226 14.96 -6.37 6.43
C MET A 226 15.29 -7.83 6.75
N LYS A 227 15.68 -8.61 5.72
CA LYS A 227 16.03 -10.03 5.81
C LYS A 227 17.40 -10.34 6.44
N LYS A 228 18.20 -9.32 6.84
CA LYS A 228 19.60 -9.50 7.26
C LYS A 228 19.85 -9.43 8.76
N THR A 229 18.85 -9.15 9.59
CA THR A 229 19.01 -9.01 11.04
C THR A 229 18.15 -10.06 11.74
N ASP A 230 18.72 -10.74 12.74
CA ASP A 230 17.94 -11.62 13.61
C ASP A 230 17.08 -10.76 14.54
N TYR A 231 15.79 -10.63 14.19
CA TYR A 231 14.82 -9.89 14.97
C TYR A 231 14.27 -10.68 16.17
N SER A 232 14.71 -11.91 16.38
CA SER A 232 14.34 -12.70 17.56
C SER A 232 14.98 -12.12 18.84
N LEU A 233 16.10 -11.41 18.68
CA LEU A 233 16.87 -10.84 19.78
C LEU A 233 16.56 -9.35 20.01
N TRP A 234 16.71 -8.92 21.26
CA TRP A 234 16.69 -7.52 21.62
C TRP A 234 17.91 -6.77 21.09
N GLY A 235 17.67 -5.65 20.44
CA GLY A 235 18.73 -4.75 20.00
C GLY A 235 18.78 -3.48 20.83
N SER A 236 19.96 -2.91 21.03
CA SER A 236 20.17 -1.63 21.71
C SER A 236 19.30 -0.49 21.14
N PRO A 237 19.12 -0.35 19.79
CA PRO A 237 18.23 0.67 19.24
C PRO A 237 16.77 0.49 19.66
N THR A 238 16.30 -0.75 19.79
CA THR A 238 14.91 -1.03 20.21
C THR A 238 14.69 -0.57 21.64
N VAL A 239 15.60 -0.93 22.55
CA VAL A 239 15.55 -0.48 23.95
C VAL A 239 15.64 1.03 24.05
N TYR A 240 16.55 1.67 23.32
CA TYR A 240 16.70 3.12 23.28
C TYR A 240 15.42 3.82 22.83
N GLN A 241 14.80 3.35 21.75
CA GLN A 241 13.54 3.88 21.26
C GLN A 241 12.39 3.73 22.26
N MET A 242 12.34 2.62 22.99
CA MET A 242 11.34 2.40 24.02
C MET A 242 11.48 3.42 25.16
N LEU A 243 12.69 3.62 25.69
CA LEU A 243 12.97 4.56 26.76
C LEU A 243 12.65 6.03 26.43
N HIS A 244 12.56 6.36 25.13
CA HIS A 244 12.25 7.73 24.64
C HIS A 244 10.84 7.85 24.06
N ASN A 245 9.96 6.86 24.26
CA ASN A 245 8.64 6.85 23.66
C ASN A 245 7.56 7.25 24.68
N GLN A 246 7.00 8.44 24.50
CA GLN A 246 5.93 9.00 25.35
C GLN A 246 4.66 8.13 25.40
N THR A 247 4.49 7.17 24.50
CA THR A 247 3.34 6.26 24.56
C THR A 247 3.32 5.44 25.85
N TYR A 248 4.47 5.20 26.51
CA TYR A 248 4.52 4.45 27.75
C TYR A 248 4.02 5.24 28.97
N ILE A 249 3.92 6.58 28.86
CA ILE A 249 3.31 7.46 29.89
C ILE A 249 1.87 7.86 29.54
N GLY A 250 1.23 7.19 28.57
CA GLY A 250 -0.17 7.40 28.22
C GLY A 250 -0.42 8.34 27.04
N ASP A 251 0.61 8.94 26.45
CA ASP A 251 0.48 9.92 25.37
C ASP A 251 0.66 9.27 23.99
N LEU A 252 -0.16 9.65 23.03
CA LEU A 252 0.03 9.22 21.64
C LEU A 252 0.76 10.29 20.82
N VAL A 253 1.94 9.93 20.32
CA VAL A 253 2.72 10.77 19.39
C VAL A 253 2.70 10.14 18.02
N GLN A 254 1.92 10.71 17.11
CA GLN A 254 1.71 10.20 15.75
C GLN A 254 2.04 11.27 14.70
N GLY A 255 1.95 10.92 13.40
CA GLY A 255 2.22 11.89 12.33
C GLY A 255 3.68 12.30 12.20
N ARG A 256 4.64 11.48 12.66
CA ARG A 256 6.08 11.79 12.63
C ARG A 256 6.67 11.87 11.22
N HIS A 257 5.99 11.28 10.24
CA HIS A 257 6.41 11.28 8.85
C HIS A 257 5.22 11.32 7.91
N LYS A 258 5.42 11.81 6.68
CA LYS A 258 4.41 11.82 5.62
C LYS A 258 5.00 11.37 4.29
N LYS A 259 4.17 10.80 3.40
CA LYS A 259 4.55 10.56 2.01
C LYS A 259 4.65 11.89 1.26
N VAL A 260 5.64 12.02 0.39
CA VAL A 260 5.86 13.23 -0.44
C VAL A 260 4.66 13.49 -1.36
N GLY A 261 4.04 12.45 -1.90
CA GLY A 261 2.86 12.55 -2.76
C GLY A 261 2.14 11.20 -2.86
N TYR A 262 0.98 11.17 -3.49
CA TYR A 262 0.21 9.92 -3.64
C TYR A 262 0.87 8.94 -4.62
N LYS A 263 1.62 9.42 -5.60
CA LYS A 263 2.40 8.61 -6.56
C LYS A 263 3.75 8.14 -5.98
N SER A 264 4.22 8.72 -4.87
CA SER A 264 5.56 8.47 -4.33
C SER A 264 5.55 7.46 -3.19
N LYS A 265 6.48 6.51 -3.22
CA LYS A 265 6.79 5.64 -2.06
C LYS A 265 7.67 6.34 -1.02
N LYS A 266 8.27 7.50 -1.38
CA LYS A 266 9.19 8.24 -0.50
C LYS A 266 8.45 8.90 0.65
N THR A 267 8.96 8.68 1.86
CA THR A 267 8.49 9.34 3.09
C THR A 267 9.53 10.34 3.57
N VAL A 268 9.07 11.42 4.17
CA VAL A 268 9.90 12.44 4.82
C VAL A 268 9.52 12.55 6.28
N TRP A 269 10.52 12.73 7.15
CA TRP A 269 10.30 13.02 8.56
C TRP A 269 9.82 14.45 8.74
N LEU A 270 8.85 14.64 9.60
CA LEU A 270 8.35 15.95 9.97
C LEU A 270 9.10 16.48 11.21
N PRO A 271 9.31 17.80 11.32
CA PRO A 271 9.84 18.40 12.54
C PRO A 271 8.88 18.14 13.69
N LYS A 272 9.40 18.09 14.93
CA LYS A 272 8.60 17.80 16.13
C LYS A 272 7.38 18.71 16.31
N SER A 273 7.49 19.96 15.87
CA SER A 273 6.38 20.94 15.91
C SER A 273 5.16 20.58 15.04
N GLN A 274 5.33 19.65 14.10
CA GLN A 274 4.25 19.17 13.23
C GLN A 274 3.72 17.78 13.64
N TRP A 275 4.27 17.19 14.70
CA TRP A 275 3.77 15.92 15.21
C TRP A 275 2.42 16.13 15.89
N ILE A 276 1.57 15.14 15.82
CA ILE A 276 0.29 15.12 16.52
C ILE A 276 0.51 14.41 17.86
N VAL A 277 0.46 15.19 18.93
CA VAL A 277 0.58 14.68 20.30
C VAL A 277 -0.77 14.83 20.96
N VAL A 278 -1.29 13.74 21.52
CA VAL A 278 -2.53 13.74 22.30
C VAL A 278 -2.24 13.05 23.63
N GLU A 279 -2.38 13.80 24.71
CA GLU A 279 -2.07 13.35 26.06
C GLU A 279 -3.19 12.46 26.63
N ASN A 280 -2.83 11.57 27.55
CA ASN A 280 -3.75 10.75 28.34
C ASN A 280 -4.77 9.95 27.50
N THR A 281 -4.35 9.38 26.38
CA THR A 281 -5.23 8.61 25.48
C THR A 281 -5.50 7.18 25.93
N HIS A 282 -4.64 6.63 26.79
CA HIS A 282 -4.68 5.25 27.30
C HIS A 282 -3.94 5.13 28.65
N ALA A 283 -4.15 4.02 29.35
CA ALA A 283 -3.48 3.77 30.62
C ALA A 283 -1.94 3.72 30.46
N PRO A 284 -1.18 4.47 31.26
CA PRO A 284 0.28 4.44 31.23
C PRO A 284 0.82 3.11 31.78
N ILE A 285 1.95 2.64 31.24
CA ILE A 285 2.71 1.51 31.80
C ILE A 285 3.73 2.02 32.80
N ILE A 286 4.23 3.23 32.57
CA ILE A 286 5.24 3.92 33.42
C ILE A 286 4.60 5.22 33.90
N ASP A 287 4.76 5.51 35.20
CA ASP A 287 4.31 6.73 35.88
C ASP A 287 5.28 7.89 35.67
#